data_7ed106243dfa6d04a92e287af8af02f8
#
_entry.id   7ed106243dfa6d04a92e287af8af02f8
#
_cell.length_a   1.000
_cell.length_b   1.000
_cell.length_c   1.000
_cell.angle_alpha   90.00
_cell.angle_beta   90.00
_cell.angle_gamma   90.00
#
_symmetry.space_group_name_H-M   'P 1'
#
loop_
_entity.id
_entity.type
_entity.pdbx_description
1 polymer ?
#
loop_
_entity_poly.entity_id
_entity_poly.type
_entity_poly.pdbx_seq_one_letter_code
_entity_poly.pdbx_strand_id
1 'polypeptide(L)' 'MKMLASQIERELQAGRWNHCAVYEHELIRVWPLGEPEREAKIAKFAKEYKFRFRFYRMGMCAIFDKWPPRD' A
#
# COMPACT_ATOMS: atom_id res chain seq x y z
N MET A 1 -4.60 9.82 3.96
CA MET A 1 -3.62 9.02 3.20
C MET A 1 -2.19 9.20 3.69
N LYS A 2 -1.87 10.39 4.15
CA LYS A 2 -0.53 10.67 4.68
C LYS A 2 -0.17 9.74 5.84
N MET A 3 -1.12 9.45 6.70
CA MET A 3 -0.89 8.55 7.83
C MET A 3 -0.61 7.13 7.37
N LEU A 4 -1.32 6.67 6.36
CA LEU A 4 -1.09 5.35 5.80
C LEU A 4 0.28 5.28 5.15
N ALA A 5 0.66 6.30 4.39
CA ALA A 5 1.97 6.36 3.76
C ALA A 5 3.09 6.32 4.80
N SER A 6 2.94 7.07 5.89
CA SER A 6 3.92 7.06 6.97
C SER A 6 4.02 5.70 7.64
N GLN A 7 2.91 5.03 7.81
CA GLN A 7 2.87 3.70 8.39
C GLN A 7 3.60 2.70 7.50
N ILE A 8 3.34 2.73 6.20
CA ILE A 8 4.00 1.85 5.23
C ILE A 8 5.50 2.12 5.23
N GLU A 9 5.89 3.38 5.19
CA GLU A 9 7.29 3.76 5.16
C GLU A 9 8.01 3.27 6.41
N ARG A 10 7.38 3.40 7.56
CA ARG A 10 7.95 2.92 8.83
C ARG A 10 8.15 1.41 8.80
N GLU A 11 7.18 0.67 8.29
CA GLU A 11 7.27 -0.79 8.17
C GLU A 11 8.41 -1.20 7.24
N LEU A 12 8.57 -0.51 6.13
CA LEU A 12 9.63 -0.79 5.18
C LEU A 12 11.01 -0.45 5.76
N GLN A 13 11.08 0.59 6.57
CA GLN A 13 12.34 0.99 7.20
C GLN A 13 12.73 0.11 8.38
N ALA A 14 11.77 -0.55 9.00
CA ALA A 14 12.04 -1.44 10.13
C ALA A 14 12.90 -2.65 9.72
N GLY A 15 13.03 -2.87 8.43
CA GLY A 15 14.18 -3.60 7.91
C GLY A 15 14.12 -5.11 7.83
N ARG A 16 13.09 -5.75 8.32
CA ARG A 16 13.01 -7.20 8.22
C ARG A 16 12.55 -7.66 6.84
N TRP A 17 11.66 -6.89 6.24
CA TRP A 17 11.02 -7.26 4.99
C TRP A 17 11.14 -6.12 4.01
N ASN A 18 11.24 -6.46 2.74
CA ASN A 18 11.27 -5.45 1.69
C ASN A 18 9.87 -5.04 1.25
N HIS A 19 8.86 -5.53 1.93
CA HIS A 19 7.47 -5.25 1.58
C HIS A 19 6.63 -5.00 2.83
N CYS A 20 5.50 -4.35 2.62
CA CYS A 20 4.53 -4.09 3.67
C CYS A 20 3.15 -4.49 3.17
N ALA A 21 2.49 -5.39 3.90
CA ALA A 21 1.13 -5.78 3.58
C ALA A 21 0.16 -4.92 4.38
N VAL A 22 -0.76 -4.27 3.67
CA VAL A 22 -1.83 -3.49 4.31
C VAL A 22 -3.12 -4.28 4.13
N TYR A 23 -3.65 -4.76 5.22
CA TYR A 23 -4.82 -5.64 5.18
C TYR A 23 -6.11 -4.87 4.96
N GLU A 24 -7.15 -5.59 4.56
CA GLU A 24 -8.42 -4.98 4.21
C GLU A 24 -8.99 -4.08 5.30
N HIS A 25 -8.89 -4.47 6.56
CA HIS A 25 -9.43 -3.66 7.65
C HIS A 25 -8.78 -2.28 7.76
N GLU A 26 -7.59 -2.11 7.21
CA GLU A 26 -6.93 -0.82 7.13
C GLU A 26 -7.22 -0.13 5.80
N LEU A 27 -7.27 -0.90 4.71
CA LEU A 27 -7.57 -0.35 3.39
C LEU A 27 -8.94 0.30 3.37
N ILE A 28 -9.91 -0.33 4.02
CA ILE A 28 -11.30 0.16 4.01
C ILE A 28 -11.45 1.53 4.65
N ARG A 29 -10.52 1.92 5.50
CA ARG A 29 -10.54 3.24 6.13
C ARG A 29 -10.25 4.36 5.14
N VAL A 30 -9.45 4.07 4.14
CA VAL A 30 -9.05 5.05 3.12
C VAL A 30 -9.87 4.86 1.85
N TRP A 31 -10.06 3.61 1.45
CA TRP A 31 -10.81 3.25 0.25
C TRP A 31 -11.90 2.25 0.64
N PRO A 32 -13.14 2.71 0.89
CA PRO A 32 -14.26 1.80 1.19
C PRO A 32 -14.46 0.78 0.07
N LEU A 33 -15.04 -0.36 0.41
CA LEU A 33 -15.25 -1.42 -0.57
C LEU A 33 -16.06 -0.99 -1.79
N GLY A 34 -16.95 -0.03 -1.62
CA GLY A 34 -17.74 0.51 -2.71
C GLY A 34 -17.04 1.59 -3.53
N GLU A 35 -15.79 1.90 -3.21
CA GLU A 35 -15.06 2.95 -3.93
C GLU A 35 -14.82 2.55 -5.38
N PRO A 36 -15.29 3.37 -6.35
CA PRO A 36 -15.05 3.06 -7.77
C PRO A 36 -13.57 3.12 -8.08
N GLU A 37 -13.11 2.22 -8.95
CA GLU A 37 -11.72 2.15 -9.36
C GLU A 37 -10.74 2.07 -8.19
N ARG A 38 -11.11 1.27 -7.21
CA ARG A 38 -10.36 1.15 -5.97
C ARG A 38 -8.89 0.77 -6.21
N GLU A 39 -8.66 -0.22 -7.04
CA GLU A 39 -7.30 -0.67 -7.34
C GLU A 39 -6.47 0.43 -8.00
N ALA A 40 -7.07 1.15 -8.95
CA ALA A 40 -6.38 2.25 -9.62
C ALA A 40 -6.03 3.37 -8.64
N LYS A 41 -6.90 3.64 -7.69
CA LYS A 41 -6.66 4.66 -6.68
C LYS A 41 -5.55 4.26 -5.72
N ILE A 42 -5.49 2.98 -5.37
CA ILE A 42 -4.42 2.47 -4.52
C ILE A 42 -3.09 2.54 -5.27
N ALA A 43 -3.10 2.18 -6.55
CA ALA A 43 -1.89 2.28 -7.37
C ALA A 43 -1.40 3.72 -7.49
N LYS A 44 -2.32 4.66 -7.65
CA LYS A 44 -1.99 6.08 -7.71
C LYS A 44 -1.36 6.56 -6.39
N PHE A 45 -1.92 6.11 -5.28
CA PHE A 45 -1.39 6.41 -3.97
C PHE A 45 0.05 5.91 -3.85
N ALA A 46 0.29 4.67 -4.25
CA ALA A 46 1.63 4.09 -4.18
C ALA A 46 2.63 4.93 -5.00
N LYS A 47 2.25 5.28 -6.21
CA LYS A 47 3.11 6.10 -7.09
C LYS A 47 3.39 7.46 -6.49
N GLU A 48 2.37 8.08 -5.89
CA GLU A 48 2.47 9.41 -5.31
C GLU A 48 3.45 9.44 -4.14
N TYR A 49 3.48 8.38 -3.34
CA TYR A 49 4.39 8.28 -2.20
C TYR A 49 5.62 7.43 -2.48
N LYS A 50 5.85 7.11 -3.75
CA LYS A 50 7.04 6.41 -4.21
C LYS A 50 7.18 5.00 -3.64
N PHE A 51 6.07 4.31 -3.57
CA PHE A 51 6.06 2.89 -3.26
C PHE A 51 5.81 2.10 -4.55
N ARG A 52 6.30 0.87 -4.58
CA ARG A 52 5.97 -0.05 -5.65
C ARG A 52 4.72 -0.81 -5.25
N PHE A 53 3.68 -0.78 -6.09
CA PHE A 53 2.45 -1.51 -5.87
C PHE A 53 2.63 -2.94 -6.39
N ARG A 54 2.89 -3.85 -5.47
CA ARG A 54 3.28 -5.21 -5.82
C ARG A 54 2.12 -6.16 -6.01
N PHE A 55 1.11 -6.05 -5.16
CA PHE A 55 0.02 -7.00 -5.13
C PHE A 55 -1.22 -6.34 -4.55
N TYR A 56 -2.37 -6.77 -5.06
CA TYR A 56 -3.64 -6.31 -4.51
C TYR A 56 -4.70 -7.38 -4.71
N ARG A 57 -5.48 -7.64 -3.67
CA ARG A 57 -6.63 -8.51 -3.75
C ARG A 57 -7.74 -7.91 -2.89
N MET A 58 -8.87 -7.59 -3.53
CA MET A 58 -10.01 -7.03 -2.84
C MET A 58 -10.46 -7.97 -1.71
N GLY A 59 -10.71 -7.40 -0.54
CA GLY A 59 -11.14 -8.17 0.63
C GLY A 59 -10.00 -8.83 1.38
N MET A 60 -8.77 -8.74 0.89
CA MET A 60 -7.63 -9.37 1.51
C MET A 60 -6.56 -8.38 1.92
N CYS A 61 -5.76 -7.89 0.97
CA CYS A 61 -4.68 -6.96 1.28
C CYS A 61 -4.10 -6.33 0.03
N ALA A 62 -3.29 -5.30 0.24
CA ALA A 62 -2.42 -4.73 -0.78
C ALA A 62 -1.00 -4.81 -0.26
N ILE A 63 -0.05 -5.10 -1.13
CA ILE A 63 1.36 -5.20 -0.75
C ILE A 63 2.16 -4.13 -1.46
N PHE A 64 2.93 -3.37 -0.70
CA PHE A 64 3.77 -2.30 -1.21
C PHE A 64 5.22 -2.61 -0.93
N ASP A 65 6.09 -2.27 -1.89
CA ASP A 65 7.52 -2.42 -1.77
C ASP A 65 8.20 -1.06 -1.77
N LYS A 66 9.45 -1.04 -1.39
CA LYS A 66 10.30 0.14 -1.52
C LYS A 66 10.53 0.46 -2.99
N TRP A 67 10.52 1.73 -3.32
CA TRP A 67 10.84 2.20 -4.67
C TRP A 67 12.09 3.05 -4.62
N PRO A 68 13.05 2.89 -5.53
CA PRO A 68 13.10 1.83 -6.54
C PRO A 68 13.37 0.47 -5.90
N PRO A 69 12.94 -0.62 -6.56
CA PRO A 69 13.13 -1.95 -5.99
C PRO A 69 14.62 -2.27 -5.92
N ARG A 70 15.00 -2.92 -4.85
CA ARG A 70 16.37 -3.43 -4.74
C ARG A 70 16.46 -4.78 -5.43
N ASP A 71 17.48 -4.92 -6.20
CA ASP A 71 17.76 -6.19 -6.84
C ASP A 71 18.28 -7.21 -5.86
#